data_280cf278bf5f155542145a354309b73f
#
_entry.id   280cf278bf5f155542145a354309b73f
#
_cell.length_a   1.000
_cell.length_b   1.000
_cell.length_c   1.000
_cell.angle_alpha   90.00
_cell.angle_beta   90.00
_cell.angle_gamma   90.00
#
_symmetry.space_group_name_H-M   'P 1'
#
loop_
_entity.id
_entity.type
_entity.pdbx_description
1 polymer ?
#
loop_
_entity_poly.entity_id
_entity_poly.type
_entity_poly.pdbx_seq_one_letter_code
_entity_poly.pdbx_strand_id
1 'polypeptide(L)'
;MRASSALHARDLLKEVAARMVKADDLDPALVASFVEGARSTAPLGDPRLRALAESALAPDLSYQRAAAVLSATYRPALLVLNFNGYDSVGHSFYREAHPEAFGDVRPEDARRYGHVLERYAALLGGYAADWLKELGPGDILVVVSTHGLEPTPLWRRLLGVLSGTRVASASHETAPDGLLVVVGEGIRPSVLMAGCSALDVAPTLLYLLGLPVPRDMEGRVLTEILEPAFAREHPVTFIPSYEGLAVAPAVPGTPLDVLPPLPEE
;
A
#
# COMPACT_ATOMS: atom_id res chain seq x y z
N MET A 1 3.68 -25.92 -23.85
CA MET A 1 4.83 -25.00 -23.60
C MET A 1 4.56 -23.71 -24.37
N ARG A 2 4.02 -22.68 -23.73
CA ARG A 2 3.89 -21.34 -24.33
C ARG A 2 5.20 -20.63 -24.08
N ALA A 3 5.82 -20.09 -25.12
CA ALA A 3 7.03 -19.31 -25.05
C ALA A 3 6.77 -18.12 -24.07
N SER A 4 7.53 -18.06 -22.98
CA SER A 4 7.63 -16.89 -22.15
C SER A 4 8.17 -15.75 -23.02
N SER A 5 7.32 -14.83 -23.42
CA SER A 5 7.76 -13.60 -24.07
C SER A 5 8.59 -12.83 -23.05
N ALA A 6 9.89 -12.78 -23.26
CA ALA A 6 10.78 -11.96 -22.45
C ALA A 6 10.29 -10.51 -22.50
N LEU A 7 9.84 -10.01 -21.35
CA LEU A 7 9.35 -8.65 -21.23
C LEU A 7 10.54 -7.70 -21.40
N HIS A 8 10.50 -6.88 -22.44
CA HIS A 8 11.47 -5.80 -22.53
C HIS A 8 11.09 -4.72 -21.51
N ALA A 9 12.01 -4.35 -20.63
CA ALA A 9 11.78 -3.32 -19.59
C ALA A 9 11.15 -2.04 -20.16
N ARG A 10 11.47 -1.68 -21.41
CA ARG A 10 10.86 -0.56 -22.14
C ARG A 10 9.36 -0.72 -22.41
N ASP A 11 8.89 -1.94 -22.67
CA ASP A 11 7.47 -2.17 -22.94
C ASP A 11 6.67 -2.16 -21.65
N LEU A 12 7.25 -2.69 -20.56
CA LEU A 12 6.68 -2.58 -19.21
C LEU A 12 6.53 -1.11 -18.79
N LEU A 13 7.59 -0.30 -18.97
CA LEU A 13 7.54 1.13 -18.65
C LEU A 13 6.47 1.87 -19.47
N LYS A 14 6.29 1.55 -20.74
CA LYS A 14 5.22 2.12 -21.59
C LYS A 14 3.84 1.75 -21.06
N GLU A 15 3.64 0.47 -20.70
CA GLU A 15 2.37 0.00 -20.13
C GLU A 15 2.03 0.71 -18.82
N VAL A 16 3.00 0.83 -17.92
CA VAL A 16 2.82 1.59 -16.66
C VAL A 16 2.52 3.06 -16.94
N ALA A 17 3.34 3.72 -17.78
CA ALA A 17 3.16 5.12 -18.13
C ALA A 17 1.79 5.43 -18.74
N ALA A 18 1.25 4.50 -19.54
CA ALA A 18 -0.08 4.64 -20.14
C ALA A 18 -1.23 4.55 -19.11
N ARG A 19 -0.96 4.11 -17.88
CA ARG A 19 -1.94 3.98 -16.79
C ARG A 19 -1.82 5.07 -15.74
N MET A 20 -0.79 5.93 -15.86
CA MET A 20 -0.62 7.07 -14.95
C MET A 20 -1.78 8.05 -15.08
N VAL A 21 -2.35 8.41 -13.95
CA VAL A 21 -3.47 9.34 -13.82
C VAL A 21 -2.95 10.64 -13.21
N LYS A 22 -3.32 11.78 -13.81
CA LYS A 22 -3.06 13.08 -13.21
C LYS A 22 -4.28 13.51 -12.37
N ALA A 23 -4.06 14.38 -11.41
CA ALA A 23 -5.15 14.89 -10.56
C ALA A 23 -6.28 15.53 -11.37
N ASP A 24 -5.94 16.25 -12.45
CA ASP A 24 -6.93 16.91 -13.33
C ASP A 24 -7.73 15.92 -14.19
N ASP A 25 -7.27 14.68 -14.34
CA ASP A 25 -7.93 13.60 -15.09
C ASP A 25 -8.84 12.72 -14.19
N LEU A 26 -8.86 12.98 -12.87
CA LEU A 26 -9.74 12.28 -11.95
C LEU A 26 -11.20 12.65 -12.20
N ASP A 27 -12.09 11.67 -12.02
CA ASP A 27 -13.52 11.95 -12.01
C ASP A 27 -13.86 13.00 -10.92
N PRO A 28 -14.40 14.16 -11.29
CA PRO A 28 -14.78 15.18 -10.32
C PRO A 28 -15.75 14.67 -9.25
N ALA A 29 -16.62 13.71 -9.58
CA ALA A 29 -17.54 13.11 -8.63
C ALA A 29 -16.80 12.27 -7.59
N LEU A 30 -15.78 11.52 -7.99
CA LEU A 30 -14.91 10.78 -7.07
C LEU A 30 -14.25 11.73 -6.08
N VAL A 31 -13.60 12.80 -6.56
CA VAL A 31 -12.92 13.78 -5.68
C VAL A 31 -13.91 14.45 -4.73
N ALA A 32 -15.06 14.84 -5.23
CA ALA A 32 -16.12 15.48 -4.43
C ALA A 32 -16.69 14.55 -3.36
N SER A 33 -16.70 13.24 -3.60
CA SER A 33 -17.24 12.24 -2.66
C SER A 33 -16.49 12.16 -1.34
N PHE A 34 -15.26 12.67 -1.28
CA PHE A 34 -14.43 12.64 -0.07
C PHE A 34 -14.83 13.67 0.98
N VAL A 35 -15.59 14.71 0.62
CA VAL A 35 -15.98 15.78 1.56
C VAL A 35 -17.47 16.08 1.50
N GLU A 36 -18.01 16.60 2.60
CA GLU A 36 -19.40 17.04 2.62
C GLU A 36 -19.58 18.38 1.91
N GLY A 37 -20.69 18.51 1.19
CA GLY A 37 -21.07 19.77 0.52
C GLY A 37 -20.16 20.19 -0.63
N ALA A 38 -19.29 19.31 -1.15
CA ALA A 38 -18.49 19.61 -2.31
C ALA A 38 -19.37 19.70 -3.56
N ARG A 39 -19.07 20.73 -4.39
CA ARG A 39 -19.67 20.82 -5.73
C ARG A 39 -18.92 19.88 -6.67
N SER A 40 -19.60 18.90 -7.23
CA SER A 40 -19.00 17.92 -8.15
C SER A 40 -18.49 18.53 -9.46
N THR A 41 -18.88 19.77 -9.80
CA THR A 41 -18.48 20.42 -11.06
C THR A 41 -17.08 21.02 -11.05
N ALA A 42 -16.50 21.33 -9.88
CA ALA A 42 -15.14 21.90 -9.76
C ALA A 42 -14.50 21.59 -8.41
N PRO A 43 -14.35 20.31 -8.00
CA PRO A 43 -13.84 19.97 -6.66
C PRO A 43 -12.38 20.40 -6.47
N LEU A 44 -11.56 20.42 -7.50
CA LEU A 44 -10.16 20.84 -7.46
C LEU A 44 -9.94 22.34 -7.29
N GLY A 45 -11.01 23.14 -7.26
CA GLY A 45 -10.97 24.53 -6.83
C GLY A 45 -10.72 24.69 -5.31
N ASP A 46 -11.02 23.67 -4.51
CA ASP A 46 -10.63 23.58 -3.10
C ASP A 46 -9.17 23.13 -3.00
N PRO A 47 -8.25 23.93 -2.42
CA PRO A 47 -6.83 23.58 -2.33
C PRO A 47 -6.57 22.26 -1.58
N ARG A 48 -7.39 21.91 -0.57
CA ARG A 48 -7.24 20.67 0.18
C ARG A 48 -7.66 19.46 -0.65
N LEU A 49 -8.71 19.58 -1.46
CA LEU A 49 -9.13 18.53 -2.39
C LEU A 49 -8.13 18.38 -3.55
N ARG A 50 -7.53 19.46 -4.01
CA ARG A 50 -6.43 19.40 -4.97
C ARG A 50 -5.25 18.64 -4.41
N ALA A 51 -4.82 18.96 -3.19
CA ALA A 51 -3.73 18.23 -2.51
C ALA A 51 -4.07 16.74 -2.31
N LEU A 52 -5.30 16.40 -1.90
CA LEU A 52 -5.78 15.02 -1.83
C LEU A 52 -5.69 14.31 -3.18
N ALA A 53 -6.10 14.97 -4.25
CA ALA A 53 -6.06 14.42 -5.60
C ALA A 53 -4.63 14.17 -6.08
N GLU A 54 -3.71 15.11 -5.84
CA GLU A 54 -2.31 15.06 -6.29
C GLU A 54 -1.46 14.09 -5.46
N SER A 55 -1.60 14.10 -4.13
CA SER A 55 -0.73 13.33 -3.23
C SER A 55 -1.24 11.93 -2.90
N ALA A 56 -2.51 11.62 -3.16
CA ALA A 56 -3.12 10.36 -2.77
C ALA A 56 -3.92 9.70 -3.90
N LEU A 57 -5.01 10.33 -4.37
CA LEU A 57 -5.94 9.65 -5.28
C LEU A 57 -5.33 9.30 -6.64
N ALA A 58 -4.64 10.25 -7.28
CA ALA A 58 -4.08 10.02 -8.61
C ALA A 58 -2.92 9.01 -8.59
N PRO A 59 -1.96 9.05 -7.65
CA PRO A 59 -0.93 8.00 -7.52
C PRO A 59 -1.52 6.62 -7.26
N ASP A 60 -2.39 6.47 -6.25
CA ASP A 60 -2.92 5.15 -5.88
C ASP A 60 -3.80 4.55 -6.99
N LEU A 61 -4.62 5.38 -7.67
CA LEU A 61 -5.39 4.94 -8.83
C LEU A 61 -4.47 4.54 -9.99
N SER A 62 -3.35 5.22 -10.18
CA SER A 62 -2.35 4.86 -11.19
C SER A 62 -1.76 3.48 -10.90
N TYR A 63 -1.35 3.23 -9.66
CA TYR A 63 -0.83 1.93 -9.24
C TYR A 63 -1.86 0.82 -9.39
N GLN A 64 -3.11 1.05 -8.96
CA GLN A 64 -4.20 0.09 -9.11
C GLN A 64 -4.44 -0.27 -10.59
N ARG A 65 -4.50 0.73 -11.48
CA ARG A 65 -4.71 0.51 -12.93
C ARG A 65 -3.54 -0.21 -13.58
N ALA A 66 -2.32 0.18 -13.26
CA ALA A 66 -1.12 -0.46 -13.79
C ALA A 66 -1.05 -1.93 -13.34
N ALA A 67 -1.27 -2.17 -12.05
CA ALA A 67 -1.23 -3.51 -11.48
C ALA A 67 -2.27 -4.46 -12.07
N ALA A 68 -3.51 -4.00 -12.27
CA ALA A 68 -4.56 -4.79 -12.89
C ALA A 68 -4.17 -5.27 -14.31
N VAL A 69 -3.60 -4.36 -15.12
CA VAL A 69 -3.12 -4.71 -16.46
C VAL A 69 -1.92 -5.66 -16.42
N LEU A 70 -0.95 -5.38 -15.52
CA LEU A 70 0.25 -6.21 -15.39
C LEU A 70 -0.09 -7.62 -14.90
N SER A 71 -0.97 -7.74 -13.92
CA SER A 71 -1.44 -9.03 -13.42
C SER A 71 -2.14 -9.84 -14.50
N ALA A 72 -3.08 -9.24 -15.22
CA ALA A 72 -3.81 -9.91 -16.29
C ALA A 72 -2.91 -10.33 -17.47
N THR A 73 -1.91 -9.51 -17.81
CA THR A 73 -1.04 -9.74 -18.96
C THR A 73 0.08 -10.72 -18.67
N TYR A 74 0.73 -10.59 -17.51
CA TYR A 74 1.99 -11.28 -17.22
C TYR A 74 1.88 -12.37 -16.16
N ARG A 75 0.83 -12.37 -15.36
CA ARG A 75 0.61 -13.32 -14.26
C ARG A 75 1.87 -13.54 -13.42
N PRO A 76 2.43 -12.49 -12.80
CA PRO A 76 3.64 -12.61 -12.02
C PRO A 76 3.42 -13.52 -10.81
N ALA A 77 4.47 -14.24 -10.39
CA ALA A 77 4.42 -15.07 -9.18
C ALA A 77 4.26 -14.21 -7.91
N LEU A 78 4.72 -12.97 -7.93
CA LEU A 78 4.56 -11.98 -6.87
C LEU A 78 4.24 -10.62 -7.49
N LEU A 79 3.17 -10.00 -7.03
CA LEU A 79 2.82 -8.61 -7.34
C LEU A 79 2.76 -7.83 -6.03
N VAL A 80 3.57 -6.80 -5.90
CA VAL A 80 3.59 -5.92 -4.72
C VAL A 80 3.14 -4.53 -5.12
N LEU A 81 2.13 -4.01 -4.41
CA LEU A 81 1.62 -2.65 -4.57
C LEU A 81 1.83 -1.89 -3.27
N ASN A 82 2.31 -0.67 -3.37
CA ASN A 82 2.42 0.23 -2.23
C ASN A 82 1.50 1.43 -2.43
N PHE A 83 0.46 1.54 -1.59
CA PHE A 83 -0.49 2.65 -1.57
C PHE A 83 -0.11 3.62 -0.45
N ASN A 84 0.51 4.74 -0.81
CA ASN A 84 0.91 5.79 0.14
C ASN A 84 -0.20 6.80 0.44
N GLY A 85 -1.31 6.72 -0.28
CA GLY A 85 -2.36 7.72 -0.19
C GLY A 85 -3.02 7.79 1.18
N TYR A 86 -3.21 6.65 1.88
CA TYR A 86 -3.80 6.66 3.22
C TYR A 86 -2.94 7.41 4.24
N ASP A 87 -1.62 7.24 4.16
CA ASP A 87 -0.67 7.97 4.98
C ASP A 87 -0.71 9.48 4.71
N SER A 88 -0.65 9.88 3.44
CA SER A 88 -0.77 11.27 3.00
C SER A 88 -2.07 11.92 3.48
N VAL A 89 -3.18 11.18 3.40
CA VAL A 89 -4.50 11.60 3.89
C VAL A 89 -4.49 11.73 5.41
N GLY A 90 -3.88 10.79 6.12
CA GLY A 90 -3.71 10.84 7.57
C GLY A 90 -2.98 12.09 8.00
N HIS A 91 -1.82 12.37 7.42
CA HIS A 91 -1.05 13.58 7.72
C HIS A 91 -1.81 14.88 7.45
N SER A 92 -2.76 14.87 6.50
CA SER A 92 -3.48 16.07 6.08
C SER A 92 -4.83 16.30 6.77
N PHE A 93 -5.53 15.22 7.17
CA PHE A 93 -6.93 15.28 7.60
C PHE A 93 -7.21 14.62 8.96
N TYR A 94 -6.20 14.08 9.65
CA TYR A 94 -6.39 13.40 10.93
C TYR A 94 -7.04 14.28 11.99
N ARG A 95 -6.70 15.57 12.04
CA ARG A 95 -7.27 16.52 13.02
C ARG A 95 -8.77 16.76 12.80
N GLU A 96 -9.25 16.77 11.57
CA GLU A 96 -10.66 16.95 11.28
C GLU A 96 -11.47 15.67 11.55
N ALA A 97 -10.82 14.49 11.40
CA ALA A 97 -11.42 13.21 11.76
C ALA A 97 -11.47 12.97 13.27
N HIS A 98 -10.54 13.57 14.02
CA HIS A 98 -10.41 13.43 15.48
C HIS A 98 -10.35 14.81 16.18
N PRO A 99 -11.38 15.68 16.02
CA PRO A 99 -11.35 17.05 16.53
C PRO A 99 -11.17 17.13 18.04
N GLU A 100 -11.60 16.12 18.79
CA GLU A 100 -11.45 16.00 20.25
C GLU A 100 -9.98 15.93 20.70
N ALA A 101 -9.09 15.38 19.88
CA ALA A 101 -7.66 15.28 20.18
C ALA A 101 -6.90 16.61 19.96
N PHE A 102 -7.52 17.59 19.29
CA PHE A 102 -6.87 18.85 18.93
C PHE A 102 -7.42 20.08 19.63
N GLY A 103 -8.72 20.13 19.89
CA GLY A 103 -9.39 21.19 20.66
C GLY A 103 -9.55 22.54 19.92
N ASP A 104 -8.92 22.71 18.74
CA ASP A 104 -8.91 23.94 17.95
C ASP A 104 -9.45 23.74 16.52
N VAL A 105 -10.14 22.64 16.27
CA VAL A 105 -10.76 22.33 14.96
C VAL A 105 -12.09 23.05 14.84
N ARG A 106 -12.27 23.83 13.79
CA ARG A 106 -13.54 24.50 13.54
C ARG A 106 -14.64 23.48 13.21
N PRO A 107 -15.85 23.62 13.77
CA PRO A 107 -16.95 22.67 13.52
C PRO A 107 -17.30 22.49 12.03
N GLU A 108 -17.16 23.55 11.23
CA GLU A 108 -17.37 23.47 9.78
C GLU A 108 -16.30 22.62 9.07
N ASP A 109 -15.02 22.68 9.51
CA ASP A 109 -13.95 21.87 8.95
C ASP A 109 -14.10 20.40 9.34
N ALA A 110 -14.43 20.13 10.61
CA ALA A 110 -14.73 18.78 11.08
C ALA A 110 -15.89 18.15 10.32
N ARG A 111 -16.98 18.89 10.08
CA ARG A 111 -18.09 18.40 9.25
C ARG A 111 -17.65 18.15 7.82
N ARG A 112 -16.91 19.08 7.20
CA ARG A 112 -16.54 19.01 5.79
C ARG A 112 -15.54 17.91 5.49
N TYR A 113 -14.51 17.76 6.33
CA TYR A 113 -13.34 16.90 6.07
C TYR A 113 -13.22 15.71 7.02
N GLY A 114 -14.04 15.61 8.05
CA GLY A 114 -13.91 14.60 9.11
C GLY A 114 -14.02 13.16 8.63
N HIS A 115 -14.69 12.91 7.51
CA HIS A 115 -14.86 11.57 6.94
C HIS A 115 -13.84 11.21 5.85
N VAL A 116 -12.85 12.07 5.57
CA VAL A 116 -11.89 11.83 4.47
C VAL A 116 -11.09 10.57 4.72
N LEU A 117 -10.60 10.32 5.94
CA LEU A 117 -9.86 9.09 6.28
C LEU A 117 -10.70 7.83 6.09
N GLU A 118 -11.91 7.84 6.63
CA GLU A 118 -12.84 6.70 6.51
C GLU A 118 -13.16 6.38 5.05
N ARG A 119 -13.45 7.40 4.25
CA ARG A 119 -13.76 7.25 2.82
C ARG A 119 -12.54 6.77 2.03
N TYR A 120 -11.34 7.20 2.43
CA TYR A 120 -10.11 6.70 1.81
C TYR A 120 -9.83 5.23 2.18
N ALA A 121 -10.04 4.85 3.43
CA ALA A 121 -9.97 3.45 3.83
C ALA A 121 -10.99 2.58 3.06
N ALA A 122 -12.21 3.09 2.86
CA ALA A 122 -13.22 2.41 2.05
C ALA A 122 -12.81 2.27 0.57
N LEU A 123 -12.13 3.27 0.00
CA LEU A 123 -11.56 3.19 -1.36
C LEU A 123 -10.53 2.06 -1.46
N LEU A 124 -9.57 2.00 -0.52
CA LEU A 124 -8.57 0.93 -0.49
C LEU A 124 -9.20 -0.44 -0.22
N GLY A 125 -10.22 -0.49 0.64
CA GLY A 125 -11.03 -1.68 0.84
C GLY A 125 -11.72 -2.15 -0.44
N GLY A 126 -12.18 -1.22 -1.28
CA GLY A 126 -12.70 -1.50 -2.62
C GLY A 126 -11.63 -2.15 -3.53
N TYR A 127 -10.42 -1.61 -3.56
CA TYR A 127 -9.31 -2.20 -4.31
C TYR A 127 -8.98 -3.62 -3.83
N ALA A 128 -8.90 -3.81 -2.51
CA ALA A 128 -8.67 -5.15 -1.94
C ALA A 128 -9.80 -6.14 -2.29
N ALA A 129 -11.06 -5.68 -2.25
CA ALA A 129 -12.21 -6.49 -2.63
C ALA A 129 -12.21 -6.87 -4.12
N ASP A 130 -11.72 -5.99 -4.98
CA ASP A 130 -11.58 -6.30 -6.41
C ASP A 130 -10.47 -7.34 -6.63
N TRP A 131 -9.31 -7.19 -5.99
CA TRP A 131 -8.25 -8.21 -6.03
C TRP A 131 -8.73 -9.55 -5.48
N LEU A 132 -9.53 -9.55 -4.40
CA LEU A 132 -10.08 -10.78 -3.83
C LEU A 132 -10.98 -11.54 -4.82
N LYS A 133 -11.73 -10.85 -5.69
CA LYS A 133 -12.56 -11.48 -6.74
C LYS A 133 -11.72 -12.09 -7.88
N GLU A 134 -10.52 -11.57 -8.11
CA GLU A 134 -9.61 -12.01 -9.15
C GLU A 134 -8.74 -13.22 -8.74
N LEU A 135 -8.75 -13.61 -7.45
CA LEU A 135 -7.97 -14.75 -6.96
C LEU A 135 -8.42 -16.04 -7.62
N GLY A 136 -7.47 -16.75 -8.22
CA GLY A 136 -7.63 -18.10 -8.73
C GLY A 136 -7.11 -19.16 -7.74
N PRO A 137 -7.21 -20.44 -8.10
CA PRO A 137 -6.61 -21.51 -7.31
C PRO A 137 -5.10 -21.31 -7.11
N GLY A 138 -4.63 -21.41 -5.88
CA GLY A 138 -3.24 -21.19 -5.51
C GLY A 138 -2.85 -19.73 -5.28
N ASP A 139 -3.73 -18.77 -5.55
CA ASP A 139 -3.45 -17.37 -5.32
C ASP A 139 -3.68 -16.99 -3.83
N ILE A 140 -2.85 -16.08 -3.33
CA ILE A 140 -2.94 -15.54 -1.97
C ILE A 140 -2.87 -14.02 -2.04
N LEU A 141 -3.83 -13.35 -1.40
CA LEU A 141 -3.84 -11.91 -1.19
C LEU A 141 -3.32 -11.60 0.21
N VAL A 142 -2.30 -10.74 0.27
CA VAL A 142 -1.76 -10.20 1.52
C VAL A 142 -1.97 -8.69 1.54
N VAL A 143 -2.64 -8.19 2.58
CA VAL A 143 -2.77 -6.75 2.86
C VAL A 143 -2.02 -6.46 4.13
N VAL A 144 -1.07 -5.52 4.07
CA VAL A 144 -0.22 -5.17 5.21
C VAL A 144 -0.13 -3.66 5.37
N SER A 145 -0.24 -3.21 6.64
CA SER A 145 0.15 -1.89 7.09
C SER A 145 1.13 -2.06 8.24
N THR A 146 2.22 -1.34 8.23
CA THR A 146 3.29 -1.49 9.24
C THR A 146 2.96 -0.79 10.55
N HIS A 147 2.10 0.21 10.52
CA HIS A 147 1.70 1.03 11.68
C HIS A 147 0.33 1.66 11.47
N GLY A 148 -0.29 2.12 12.55
CA GLY A 148 -1.45 2.99 12.54
C GLY A 148 -1.07 4.48 12.49
N LEU A 149 -2.03 5.33 12.84
CA LEU A 149 -1.88 6.78 12.92
C LEU A 149 -2.27 7.26 14.32
N GLU A 150 -1.59 8.30 14.80
CA GLU A 150 -1.89 8.98 16.05
C GLU A 150 -1.90 10.51 15.89
N PRO A 151 -2.51 11.29 16.79
CA PRO A 151 -2.41 12.74 16.74
C PRO A 151 -0.96 13.19 16.89
N THR A 152 -0.51 14.12 16.07
CA THR A 152 0.81 14.73 16.27
C THR A 152 0.95 15.29 17.66
N PRO A 153 2.01 14.96 18.42
CA PRO A 153 2.23 15.39 19.79
C PRO A 153 2.15 16.91 19.97
N LEU A 154 1.55 17.35 21.08
CA LEU A 154 1.32 18.78 21.36
C LEU A 154 2.61 19.62 21.26
N TRP A 155 3.73 19.08 21.78
CA TRP A 155 5.01 19.80 21.74
C TRP A 155 5.50 20.08 20.30
N ARG A 156 5.30 19.16 19.37
CA ARG A 156 5.61 19.39 17.94
C ARG A 156 4.71 20.44 17.32
N ARG A 157 3.41 20.40 17.64
CA ARG A 157 2.46 21.43 17.19
C ARG A 157 2.85 22.82 17.68
N LEU A 158 3.25 22.92 18.96
CA LEU A 158 3.74 24.19 19.56
C LEU A 158 5.03 24.67 18.89
N LEU A 159 5.99 23.78 18.64
CA LEU A 159 7.22 24.12 17.91
C LEU A 159 6.91 24.59 16.49
N GLY A 160 5.98 23.96 15.80
CA GLY A 160 5.53 24.37 14.47
C GLY A 160 4.96 25.78 14.47
N VAL A 161 4.12 26.13 15.45
CA VAL A 161 3.59 27.48 15.61
C VAL A 161 4.72 28.49 15.86
N LEU A 162 5.68 28.15 16.72
CA LEU A 162 6.81 29.04 17.05
C LEU A 162 7.78 29.24 15.87
N SER A 163 8.00 28.21 15.06
CA SER A 163 8.89 28.25 13.90
C SER A 163 8.20 28.71 12.61
N GLY A 164 6.88 28.90 12.63
CA GLY A 164 6.10 29.20 11.41
C GLY A 164 6.05 28.04 10.41
N THR A 165 6.38 26.82 10.82
CA THR A 165 6.34 25.64 9.96
C THR A 165 5.00 24.92 10.08
N ARG A 166 4.50 24.43 8.92
CA ARG A 166 3.28 23.60 8.92
C ARG A 166 3.61 22.20 9.44
N VAL A 167 2.95 21.78 10.50
CA VAL A 167 3.12 20.45 11.10
C VAL A 167 1.97 19.55 10.60
N ALA A 168 2.31 18.31 10.24
CA ALA A 168 1.33 17.31 9.88
C ALA A 168 0.36 17.03 11.04
N SER A 169 -0.88 16.67 10.75
CA SER A 169 -1.90 16.40 11.76
C SER A 169 -1.75 15.02 12.41
N ALA A 170 -1.16 14.06 11.73
CA ALA A 170 -0.85 12.72 12.26
C ALA A 170 0.65 12.48 12.42
N SER A 171 0.99 11.49 13.24
CA SER A 171 2.32 10.97 13.53
C SER A 171 2.28 9.45 13.60
N HIS A 172 3.47 8.81 13.56
CA HIS A 172 3.63 7.36 13.69
C HIS A 172 4.50 6.97 14.90
N GLU A 173 4.96 7.93 15.72
CA GLU A 173 6.00 7.70 16.73
C GLU A 173 5.59 6.69 17.81
N THR A 174 4.33 6.78 18.25
CA THR A 174 3.72 5.87 19.24
C THR A 174 2.38 5.36 18.74
N ALA A 175 2.22 5.33 17.42
CA ALA A 175 0.98 4.91 16.76
C ALA A 175 0.59 3.47 17.12
N PRO A 176 -0.69 3.14 17.06
CA PRO A 176 -1.17 1.77 17.20
C PRO A 176 -0.49 0.82 16.20
N ASP A 177 -0.51 -0.47 16.53
CA ASP A 177 -0.02 -1.53 15.67
C ASP A 177 -0.64 -1.46 14.27
N GLY A 178 0.09 -2.02 13.30
CA GLY A 178 -0.37 -2.14 11.93
C GLY A 178 -1.42 -3.22 11.74
N LEU A 179 -1.66 -3.59 10.50
CA LEU A 179 -2.63 -4.59 10.09
C LEU A 179 -1.97 -5.61 9.17
N LEU A 180 -2.24 -6.89 9.39
CA LEU A 180 -1.94 -7.97 8.45
C LEU A 180 -3.21 -8.78 8.18
N VAL A 181 -3.62 -8.86 6.92
CA VAL A 181 -4.70 -9.74 6.45
C VAL A 181 -4.14 -10.64 5.38
N VAL A 182 -4.36 -11.95 5.52
CA VAL A 182 -3.93 -12.95 4.54
C VAL A 182 -5.14 -13.80 4.17
N VAL A 183 -5.41 -13.93 2.88
CA VAL A 183 -6.55 -14.69 2.35
C VAL A 183 -6.09 -15.48 1.13
N GLY A 184 -6.50 -16.74 1.03
CA GLY A 184 -6.19 -17.59 -0.13
C GLY A 184 -6.17 -19.06 0.21
N GLU A 185 -5.73 -19.86 -0.75
CA GLU A 185 -5.62 -21.30 -0.59
C GLU A 185 -4.58 -21.68 0.47
N GLY A 186 -4.90 -22.63 1.34
CA GLY A 186 -4.03 -23.07 2.44
C GLY A 186 -3.97 -22.13 3.64
N ILE A 187 -4.72 -21.01 3.61
CA ILE A 187 -4.80 -20.06 4.72
C ILE A 187 -6.02 -20.38 5.59
N ARG A 188 -5.82 -20.49 6.89
CA ARG A 188 -6.90 -20.73 7.86
C ARG A 188 -7.85 -19.54 7.96
N PRO A 189 -9.15 -19.73 7.81
CA PRO A 189 -10.11 -18.64 7.99
C PRO A 189 -10.24 -18.24 9.46
N SER A 190 -10.51 -16.96 9.69
CA SER A 190 -10.85 -16.38 11.01
C SER A 190 -9.82 -16.60 12.12
N VAL A 191 -8.54 -16.64 11.76
CA VAL A 191 -7.44 -16.66 12.75
C VAL A 191 -7.11 -15.21 13.12
N LEU A 192 -7.18 -14.93 14.43
CA LEU A 192 -6.63 -13.69 14.99
C LEU A 192 -5.27 -14.01 15.60
N MET A 193 -4.25 -13.32 15.15
CA MET A 193 -2.89 -13.45 15.65
C MET A 193 -2.48 -12.22 16.45
N ALA A 194 -1.81 -12.46 17.57
CA ALA A 194 -1.07 -11.45 18.30
C ALA A 194 0.44 -11.72 18.16
N GLY A 195 1.24 -10.66 18.23
CA GLY A 195 2.70 -10.78 18.27
C GLY A 195 3.35 -11.11 16.92
N CYS A 196 2.70 -10.79 15.80
CA CYS A 196 3.37 -10.73 14.49
C CYS A 196 4.03 -9.36 14.29
N SER A 197 5.10 -9.37 13.53
CA SER A 197 5.90 -8.19 13.18
C SER A 197 5.92 -7.97 11.67
N ALA A 198 6.18 -6.73 11.23
CA ALA A 198 6.46 -6.44 9.83
C ALA A 198 7.64 -7.25 9.27
N LEU A 199 8.58 -7.63 10.14
CA LEU A 199 9.73 -8.50 9.79
C LEU A 199 9.31 -9.92 9.37
N ASP A 200 8.14 -10.39 9.83
CA ASP A 200 7.62 -11.72 9.50
C ASP A 200 7.02 -11.81 8.10
N VAL A 201 6.73 -10.67 7.47
CA VAL A 201 6.08 -10.63 6.15
C VAL A 201 6.98 -11.23 5.07
N ALA A 202 8.24 -10.81 5.00
CA ALA A 202 9.16 -11.29 3.96
C ALA A 202 9.43 -12.80 4.04
N PRO A 203 9.80 -13.39 5.20
CA PRO A 203 9.99 -14.84 5.30
C PRO A 203 8.70 -15.62 5.04
N THR A 204 7.54 -15.09 5.42
CA THR A 204 6.25 -15.71 5.11
C THR A 204 5.95 -15.69 3.61
N LEU A 205 6.21 -14.58 2.91
CA LEU A 205 6.06 -14.51 1.46
C LEU A 205 6.99 -15.47 0.73
N LEU A 206 8.26 -15.58 1.14
CA LEU A 206 9.20 -16.55 0.57
C LEU A 206 8.67 -17.99 0.72
N TYR A 207 8.19 -18.33 1.90
CA TYR A 207 7.58 -19.64 2.15
C TYR A 207 6.36 -19.89 1.25
N LEU A 208 5.44 -18.94 1.15
CA LEU A 208 4.23 -19.05 0.31
C LEU A 208 4.58 -19.16 -1.19
N LEU A 209 5.71 -18.62 -1.61
CA LEU A 209 6.26 -18.76 -2.96
C LEU A 209 7.00 -20.10 -3.17
N GLY A 210 7.07 -20.97 -2.16
CA GLY A 210 7.82 -22.25 -2.22
C GLY A 210 9.34 -22.05 -2.22
N LEU A 211 9.82 -20.89 -1.82
CA LEU A 211 11.24 -20.57 -1.72
C LEU A 211 11.79 -20.88 -0.32
N PRO A 212 13.06 -21.30 -0.19
CA PRO A 212 13.67 -21.49 1.10
C PRO A 212 13.83 -20.15 1.84
N VAL A 213 13.66 -20.18 3.16
CA VAL A 213 13.77 -19.00 4.03
C VAL A 213 15.21 -18.82 4.49
N PRO A 214 15.84 -17.65 4.33
CA PRO A 214 17.17 -17.38 4.83
C PRO A 214 17.20 -17.34 6.35
N ARG A 215 18.26 -17.91 6.96
CA ARG A 215 18.44 -17.91 8.42
C ARG A 215 18.94 -16.58 8.97
N ASP A 216 19.39 -15.68 8.14
CA ASP A 216 19.84 -14.33 8.48
C ASP A 216 18.70 -13.30 8.48
N MET A 217 17.47 -13.69 8.16
CA MET A 217 16.27 -12.85 8.37
C MET A 217 15.90 -12.84 9.86
N GLU A 218 15.60 -11.65 10.40
CA GLU A 218 15.17 -11.49 11.81
C GLU A 218 13.74 -11.98 12.05
N GLY A 219 12.88 -11.94 11.03
CA GLY A 219 11.49 -12.40 11.13
C GLY A 219 11.37 -13.93 10.98
N ARG A 220 10.17 -14.44 11.21
CA ARG A 220 9.81 -15.85 11.10
C ARG A 220 8.68 -16.08 10.11
N VAL A 221 8.52 -17.32 9.65
CA VAL A 221 7.33 -17.71 8.89
C VAL A 221 6.13 -17.79 9.84
N LEU A 222 5.03 -17.16 9.48
CA LEU A 222 3.77 -17.16 10.24
C LEU A 222 2.99 -18.47 9.97
N THR A 223 3.50 -19.59 10.41
CA THR A 223 2.89 -20.92 10.17
C THR A 223 1.52 -21.07 10.83
N GLU A 224 1.20 -20.27 11.83
CA GLU A 224 -0.08 -20.27 12.55
C GLU A 224 -1.27 -19.87 11.67
N ILE A 225 -1.01 -19.11 10.59
CA ILE A 225 -2.06 -18.73 9.62
C ILE A 225 -2.38 -19.85 8.63
N LEU A 226 -1.59 -20.91 8.59
CA LEU A 226 -1.70 -21.98 7.61
C LEU A 226 -2.68 -23.07 8.06
N GLU A 227 -3.37 -23.67 7.11
CA GLU A 227 -4.10 -24.90 7.37
C GLU A 227 -3.12 -26.02 7.76
N PRO A 228 -3.43 -26.84 8.79
CA PRO A 228 -2.51 -27.88 9.26
C PRO A 228 -2.14 -28.92 8.18
N ALA A 229 -3.03 -29.18 7.23
CA ALA A 229 -2.73 -30.07 6.12
C ALA A 229 -1.69 -29.43 5.19
N PHE A 230 -1.92 -28.18 4.79
CA PHE A 230 -1.02 -27.41 3.94
C PHE A 230 0.38 -27.30 4.55
N ALA A 231 0.48 -26.95 5.83
CA ALA A 231 1.77 -26.84 6.53
C ALA A 231 2.55 -28.17 6.62
N ARG A 232 1.84 -29.31 6.71
CA ARG A 232 2.48 -30.64 6.70
C ARG A 232 2.98 -31.05 5.32
N GLU A 233 2.23 -30.70 4.27
CA GLU A 233 2.59 -31.02 2.89
C GLU A 233 3.71 -30.09 2.37
N HIS A 234 3.82 -28.89 2.92
CA HIS A 234 4.81 -27.87 2.54
C HIS A 234 5.66 -27.46 3.75
N PRO A 235 6.61 -28.30 4.23
CA PRO A 235 7.46 -27.94 5.35
C PRO A 235 8.36 -26.75 5.02
N VAL A 236 8.59 -25.87 6.02
CA VAL A 236 9.51 -24.72 5.85
C VAL A 236 10.92 -25.23 5.58
N THR A 237 11.51 -24.80 4.48
CA THR A 237 12.90 -25.08 4.14
C THR A 237 13.78 -23.87 4.39
N PHE A 238 15.06 -24.08 4.71
CA PHE A 238 15.96 -23.00 5.08
C PHE A 238 17.25 -23.05 4.26
N ILE A 239 17.80 -21.86 4.00
CA ILE A 239 19.16 -21.66 3.49
C ILE A 239 19.93 -20.72 4.41
N PRO A 240 21.27 -20.70 4.35
CA PRO A 240 22.05 -19.76 5.18
C PRO A 240 21.72 -18.29 4.88
N SER A 241 21.74 -17.88 3.63
CA SER A 241 21.48 -16.53 3.15
C SER A 241 21.22 -16.54 1.64
N TYR A 242 20.56 -15.49 1.15
CA TYR A 242 20.52 -15.15 -0.28
C TYR A 242 21.70 -14.26 -0.69
N GLU A 243 22.45 -13.70 0.25
CA GLU A 243 23.64 -12.90 -0.02
C GLU A 243 24.69 -13.74 -0.74
N GLY A 244 25.27 -13.21 -1.80
CA GLY A 244 26.28 -13.90 -2.60
C GLY A 244 25.75 -15.01 -3.52
N LEU A 245 24.47 -15.28 -3.56
CA LEU A 245 23.90 -16.10 -4.62
C LEU A 245 23.92 -15.31 -5.92
N ALA A 246 24.58 -15.84 -6.95
CA ALA A 246 24.54 -15.25 -8.27
C ALA A 246 23.08 -15.25 -8.77
N VAL A 247 22.51 -14.08 -8.90
CA VAL A 247 21.23 -13.92 -9.61
C VAL A 247 21.52 -14.25 -11.06
N ALA A 248 21.01 -15.38 -11.54
CA ALA A 248 21.07 -15.67 -12.97
C ALA A 248 20.40 -14.50 -13.71
N PRO A 249 21.04 -13.89 -14.72
CA PRO A 249 20.42 -12.80 -15.45
C PRO A 249 19.09 -13.26 -15.98
N ALA A 250 18.02 -12.55 -15.67
CA ALA A 250 16.64 -12.92 -16.00
C ALA A 250 16.42 -13.07 -17.52
N VAL A 251 17.29 -12.48 -18.34
CA VAL A 251 17.33 -12.65 -19.81
C VAL A 251 18.76 -12.38 -20.30
N PRO A 252 19.36 -13.26 -21.14
CA PRO A 252 20.63 -12.96 -21.78
C PRO A 252 20.52 -11.72 -22.66
N GLY A 253 21.28 -10.68 -22.35
CA GLY A 253 21.42 -9.48 -23.19
C GLY A 253 20.77 -8.20 -22.70
N THR A 254 20.21 -8.15 -21.47
CA THR A 254 19.71 -6.88 -20.90
C THR A 254 20.70 -6.38 -19.84
N PRO A 255 21.45 -5.30 -20.08
CA PRO A 255 22.23 -4.67 -19.02
C PRO A 255 21.29 -4.09 -17.97
N LEU A 256 21.51 -4.41 -16.69
CA LEU A 256 20.80 -3.83 -15.54
C LEU A 256 21.13 -2.33 -15.31
N ASP A 257 22.01 -1.76 -16.11
CA ASP A 257 22.59 -0.42 -15.93
C ASP A 257 21.78 0.71 -16.57
N VAL A 258 20.53 0.52 -16.95
CA VAL A 258 19.75 1.53 -17.69
C VAL A 258 18.40 1.84 -17.02
N LEU A 259 18.38 1.98 -15.71
CA LEU A 259 17.34 2.79 -15.08
C LEU A 259 17.89 4.23 -15.00
N PRO A 260 17.22 5.23 -15.61
CA PRO A 260 17.59 6.61 -15.40
C PRO A 260 17.45 6.92 -13.91
N PRO A 261 18.35 7.76 -13.35
CA PRO A 261 18.19 8.20 -11.97
C PRO A 261 16.79 8.80 -11.79
N LEU A 262 16.19 8.50 -10.64
CA LEU A 262 14.95 9.15 -10.24
C LEU A 262 15.17 10.66 -10.24
N PRO A 263 14.21 11.49 -10.67
CA PRO A 263 14.32 12.92 -10.59
C PRO A 263 14.63 13.31 -9.15
N GLU A 264 15.70 14.05 -8.92
CA GLU A 264 16.00 14.68 -7.64
C GLU A 264 14.85 15.65 -7.33
N GLU A 265 14.31 15.58 -6.10
CA GLU A 265 13.25 16.48 -5.60
C GLU A 265 13.75 17.92 -5.46
#